data_5212f3456983f03d1ca28e62a01905bd
#
_entry.id   5212f3456983f03d1ca28e62a01905bd
#
_cell.length_a   1.000
_cell.length_b   1.000
_cell.length_c   1.000
_cell.angle_alpha   90.00
_cell.angle_beta   90.00
_cell.angle_gamma   90.00
#
_symmetry.space_group_name_H-M   'P 1'
#
loop_
_entity.id
_entity.type
_entity.pdbx_description
1 polymer ?
#
loop_
_entity_poly.entity_id
_entity_poly.type
_entity_poly.pdbx_seq_one_letter_code
_entity_poly.pdbx_strand_id
1 'polypeptide(L)'
;MSPKRVLLAALALLGIGVLMVGGAGWWAVDHYTGKVDRIAGAFPTHVPPAQQPAPSKGGQTFLLVGVDSRSDLPTTGRDAKAPSWRYGAQRSDTMMLVHLPADHSNAYVVSLPRDSWVDIPGHGTAKLNAAFSWGGPPLLIDTVQRLTDVRVDHLAIIDWEGFKELTDAVGGVDLRVDGTVRHMNGTEALVYVRERKNLPRGDFDRTHRQQNFLRAVLTRTMTTRNLTNPVRAAELLDTLTASVSVDDRLSDADLRELLWDNRSVRPGDMVFMNAPVARTDTVKGQSVVLLDRAKSEALWAAMRNDTLADYVASHRTDRLGSGTR
;
A
#
# COMPACT_ATOMS: atom_id res chain seq x y z
N MET A 1 -12.55 -3.48 2.25
CA MET A 1 -11.18 -3.99 2.31
C MET A 1 -10.30 -3.03 3.03
N SER A 2 -9.35 -3.57 3.72
CA SER A 2 -8.41 -2.80 4.48
C SER A 2 -7.16 -2.52 3.64
N PRO A 3 -6.57 -1.37 3.82
CA PRO A 3 -5.33 -0.88 3.23
C PRO A 3 -4.10 -1.77 3.45
N LYS A 4 -4.26 -2.78 4.20
CA LYS A 4 -3.23 -3.58 4.84
C LYS A 4 -2.66 -4.70 4.00
N ARG A 5 -3.39 -5.12 2.98
CA ARG A 5 -2.97 -6.21 2.11
C ARG A 5 -2.10 -5.73 0.97
N VAL A 6 -2.33 -4.53 0.53
CA VAL A 6 -1.60 -3.93 -0.57
C VAL A 6 -0.16 -3.62 -0.16
N LEU A 7 0.01 -3.15 1.06
CA LEU A 7 1.32 -2.87 1.59
C LEU A 7 2.06 -4.14 1.99
N LEU A 8 1.33 -5.20 2.35
CA LEU A 8 1.92 -6.51 2.57
C LEU A 8 2.49 -7.14 1.31
N ALA A 9 1.95 -6.80 0.14
CA ALA A 9 2.55 -7.23 -1.12
C ALA A 9 3.89 -6.55 -1.37
N ALA A 10 3.96 -5.23 -1.31
CA ALA A 10 5.23 -4.52 -1.45
C ALA A 10 6.21 -4.87 -0.32
N LEU A 11 5.71 -5.19 0.85
CA LEU A 11 6.53 -5.45 2.03
C LEU A 11 6.79 -6.93 2.31
N ALA A 12 5.98 -7.82 1.83
CA ALA A 12 6.39 -9.21 1.74
C ALA A 12 7.34 -9.40 0.57
N LEU A 13 7.26 -8.59 -0.46
CA LEU A 13 8.35 -8.43 -1.42
C LEU A 13 9.63 -7.96 -0.69
N LEU A 14 9.58 -7.01 0.20
CA LEU A 14 10.69 -6.63 1.09
C LEU A 14 11.04 -7.71 2.12
N GLY A 15 10.07 -8.43 2.67
CA GLY A 15 10.26 -9.53 3.62
C GLY A 15 10.87 -10.79 3.01
N ILE A 16 10.59 -11.08 1.76
CA ILE A 16 11.24 -12.15 0.98
C ILE A 16 12.74 -11.85 0.83
N GLY A 17 13.15 -10.59 0.70
CA GLY A 17 14.55 -10.19 0.68
C GLY A 17 15.35 -10.69 1.90
N VAL A 18 14.73 -10.78 3.07
CA VAL A 18 15.34 -11.30 4.30
C VAL A 18 15.45 -12.84 4.31
N LEU A 19 14.62 -13.55 3.56
CA LEU A 19 14.68 -15.02 3.43
C LEU A 19 15.84 -15.51 2.56
N MET A 20 16.53 -14.62 1.86
CA MET A 20 17.62 -14.96 0.91
C MET A 20 18.98 -15.30 1.53
N VAL A 21 19.04 -15.65 2.80
CA VAL A 21 20.30 -16.13 3.42
C VAL A 21 20.48 -17.62 3.16
N GLY A 22 20.82 -17.96 1.90
CA GLY A 22 21.17 -19.33 1.48
C GLY A 22 20.56 -19.74 0.14
N GLY A 23 21.10 -20.75 -0.53
CA GLY A 23 20.62 -21.23 -1.83
C GLY A 23 19.15 -21.66 -1.88
N ALA A 24 18.57 -22.07 -0.74
CA ALA A 24 17.13 -22.35 -0.62
C ALA A 24 16.27 -21.07 -0.73
N GLY A 25 16.79 -19.94 -0.32
CA GLY A 25 16.11 -18.64 -0.43
C GLY A 25 15.99 -18.18 -1.88
N TRP A 26 17.04 -18.35 -2.69
CA TRP A 26 17.00 -18.00 -4.10
C TRP A 26 15.97 -18.82 -4.88
N TRP A 27 15.93 -20.14 -4.65
CA TRP A 27 14.91 -21.00 -5.24
C TRP A 27 13.49 -20.59 -4.85
N ALA A 28 13.28 -20.24 -3.59
CA ALA A 28 11.98 -19.79 -3.13
C ALA A 28 11.53 -18.48 -3.83
N VAL A 29 12.43 -17.50 -3.92
CA VAL A 29 12.14 -16.24 -4.62
C VAL A 29 11.77 -16.50 -6.08
N ASP A 30 12.57 -17.28 -6.80
CA ASP A 30 12.31 -17.61 -8.20
C ASP A 30 10.98 -18.36 -8.38
N HIS A 31 10.71 -19.33 -7.51
CA HIS A 31 9.48 -20.13 -7.54
C HIS A 31 8.22 -19.29 -7.26
N TYR A 32 8.28 -18.33 -6.33
CA TYR A 32 7.11 -17.56 -5.90
C TYR A 32 6.88 -16.28 -6.71
N THR A 33 7.92 -15.65 -7.27
CA THR A 33 7.73 -14.47 -8.13
C THR A 33 6.89 -14.80 -9.37
N GLY A 34 7.08 -15.98 -9.97
CA GLY A 34 6.26 -16.44 -11.10
C GLY A 34 4.80 -16.79 -10.78
N LYS A 35 4.45 -16.85 -9.50
CA LYS A 35 3.07 -17.13 -9.05
C LYS A 35 2.24 -15.88 -8.75
N VAL A 36 2.85 -14.71 -8.76
CA VAL A 36 2.12 -13.45 -8.48
C VAL A 36 1.17 -13.13 -9.62
N ASP A 37 -0.09 -12.85 -9.30
CA ASP A 37 -1.10 -12.46 -10.28
C ASP A 37 -0.79 -11.09 -10.91
N ARG A 38 -0.97 -10.99 -12.21
CA ARG A 38 -0.66 -9.80 -13.02
C ARG A 38 -1.94 -9.16 -13.57
N ILE A 39 -2.15 -7.88 -13.23
CA ILE A 39 -3.27 -7.08 -13.73
C ILE A 39 -2.91 -6.50 -15.09
N ALA A 40 -3.46 -7.08 -16.14
CA ALA A 40 -3.26 -6.59 -17.50
C ALA A 40 -3.85 -5.17 -17.67
N GLY A 41 -3.09 -4.27 -18.27
CA GLY A 41 -3.55 -2.91 -18.58
C GLY A 41 -3.80 -2.06 -17.34
N ALA A 42 -3.06 -2.28 -16.26
CA ALA A 42 -3.19 -1.50 -15.02
C ALA A 42 -2.86 0.00 -15.19
N PHE A 43 -2.06 0.35 -16.18
CA PHE A 43 -1.65 1.72 -16.43
C PHE A 43 -2.47 2.42 -17.53
N PRO A 44 -2.63 3.76 -17.45
CA PRO A 44 -3.35 4.53 -18.46
C PRO A 44 -2.62 4.47 -19.83
N THR A 45 -3.32 3.98 -20.85
CA THR A 45 -2.80 3.90 -22.23
C THR A 45 -3.06 5.19 -23.03
N HIS A 46 -4.02 6.00 -22.59
CA HIS A 46 -4.39 7.26 -23.23
C HIS A 46 -3.47 8.44 -22.90
N VAL A 47 -2.60 8.30 -21.89
CA VAL A 47 -1.60 9.32 -21.51
C VAL A 47 -0.26 8.97 -22.15
N PRO A 48 0.22 9.73 -23.15
CA PRO A 48 1.52 9.48 -23.73
C PRO A 48 2.64 9.49 -22.69
N PRO A 49 3.70 8.68 -22.84
CA PRO A 49 4.82 8.66 -21.88
C PRO A 49 5.43 10.04 -21.61
N ALA A 50 5.49 10.91 -22.62
CA ALA A 50 6.01 12.27 -22.49
C ALA A 50 5.13 13.22 -21.64
N GLN A 51 3.88 12.82 -21.34
CA GLN A 51 2.95 13.57 -20.50
C GLN A 51 2.79 12.95 -19.10
N GLN A 52 3.42 11.82 -18.85
CA GLN A 52 3.49 11.23 -17.52
C GLN A 52 4.58 11.94 -16.70
N PRO A 53 4.47 11.98 -15.36
CA PRO A 53 5.53 12.50 -14.53
C PRO A 53 6.87 11.81 -14.82
N ALA A 54 7.95 12.55 -14.71
CA ALA A 54 9.29 12.00 -14.85
C ALA A 54 9.54 10.94 -13.75
N PRO A 55 10.35 9.91 -14.01
CA PRO A 55 10.80 9.00 -12.96
C PRO A 55 11.44 9.78 -11.80
N SER A 56 11.24 9.31 -10.57
CA SER A 56 11.98 9.84 -9.43
C SER A 56 13.49 9.65 -9.63
N LYS A 57 14.30 10.49 -9.00
CA LYS A 57 15.76 10.48 -9.16
C LYS A 57 16.41 9.24 -8.54
N GLY A 58 16.14 8.08 -9.12
CA GLY A 58 16.70 6.79 -8.75
C GLY A 58 15.85 5.94 -7.80
N GLY A 59 14.85 6.52 -7.12
CA GLY A 59 13.90 5.77 -6.31
C GLY A 59 12.72 5.24 -7.14
N GLN A 60 11.97 4.28 -6.59
CA GLN A 60 10.76 3.72 -7.19
C GLN A 60 9.54 4.01 -6.32
N THR A 61 8.40 4.31 -6.95
CA THR A 61 7.15 4.59 -6.25
C THR A 61 6.06 3.59 -6.65
N PHE A 62 5.53 2.90 -5.66
CA PHE A 62 4.42 1.96 -5.79
C PHE A 62 3.11 2.63 -5.35
N LEU A 63 2.04 2.44 -6.10
CA LEU A 63 0.69 2.74 -5.65
C LEU A 63 0.06 1.47 -5.09
N LEU A 64 -0.20 1.48 -3.81
CA LEU A 64 -0.86 0.39 -3.12
C LEU A 64 -2.33 0.69 -2.95
N VAL A 65 -3.20 -0.24 -3.38
CA VAL A 65 -4.65 -0.06 -3.36
C VAL A 65 -5.34 -1.19 -2.61
N GLY A 66 -6.04 -0.85 -1.53
CA GLY A 66 -6.95 -1.75 -0.86
C GLY A 66 -8.36 -1.61 -1.40
N VAL A 67 -8.92 -2.66 -2.03
CA VAL A 67 -10.25 -2.58 -2.62
C VAL A 67 -11.32 -3.26 -1.76
N ASP A 68 -12.45 -2.59 -1.59
CA ASP A 68 -13.67 -3.18 -1.06
C ASP A 68 -14.44 -3.82 -2.23
N SER A 69 -14.12 -5.08 -2.46
CA SER A 69 -14.85 -5.88 -3.41
C SER A 69 -16.22 -6.23 -2.83
N ARG A 70 -17.28 -5.84 -3.48
CA ARG A 70 -18.65 -6.29 -3.16
C ARG A 70 -18.94 -7.69 -3.70
N SER A 71 -17.91 -8.38 -4.18
CA SER A 71 -17.96 -9.76 -4.62
C SER A 71 -17.79 -10.69 -3.42
N ASP A 72 -18.55 -11.76 -3.36
CA ASP A 72 -18.35 -12.86 -2.41
C ASP A 72 -17.17 -13.76 -2.81
N LEU A 73 -16.57 -13.50 -3.98
CA LEU A 73 -15.41 -14.23 -4.51
C LEU A 73 -14.14 -13.40 -4.37
N PRO A 74 -12.96 -14.05 -4.17
CA PRO A 74 -11.67 -13.39 -4.23
C PRO A 74 -11.49 -12.64 -5.55
N THR A 75 -11.01 -11.41 -5.47
CA THR A 75 -10.83 -10.53 -6.65
C THR A 75 -9.38 -10.16 -6.90
N THR A 76 -8.47 -10.61 -6.05
CA THR A 76 -7.03 -10.40 -6.16
C THR A 76 -6.26 -11.68 -5.87
N GLY A 77 -5.01 -11.73 -6.35
CA GLY A 77 -4.10 -12.84 -6.18
C GLY A 77 -4.31 -13.98 -7.17
N ARG A 78 -3.44 -14.97 -7.09
CA ARG A 78 -3.45 -16.19 -7.94
C ARG A 78 -4.80 -16.90 -7.94
N ASP A 79 -5.51 -16.86 -6.83
CA ASP A 79 -6.79 -17.55 -6.65
C ASP A 79 -8.01 -16.64 -6.93
N ALA A 80 -7.80 -15.51 -7.61
CA ALA A 80 -8.87 -14.59 -8.02
C ALA A 80 -9.90 -15.31 -8.91
N LYS A 81 -11.17 -15.23 -8.53
CA LYS A 81 -12.32 -15.82 -9.25
C LYS A 81 -13.24 -14.76 -9.84
N ALA A 82 -12.97 -13.50 -9.57
CA ALA A 82 -13.67 -12.36 -10.13
C ALA A 82 -12.65 -11.25 -10.47
N PRO A 83 -12.94 -10.37 -11.45
CA PRO A 83 -12.05 -9.28 -11.80
C PRO A 83 -11.74 -8.36 -10.63
N SER A 84 -10.50 -7.90 -10.51
CA SER A 84 -10.06 -6.94 -9.49
C SER A 84 -10.76 -5.57 -9.60
N TRP A 85 -11.38 -5.30 -10.73
CA TRP A 85 -12.18 -4.10 -10.95
C TRP A 85 -13.36 -4.33 -11.89
N ARG A 86 -14.51 -3.71 -11.55
CA ARG A 86 -15.69 -3.53 -12.39
C ARG A 86 -16.28 -2.15 -12.11
N TYR A 87 -16.78 -1.46 -13.13
CA TYR A 87 -17.40 -0.14 -13.01
C TYR A 87 -18.46 -0.12 -11.88
N GLY A 88 -18.26 0.80 -10.93
CA GLY A 88 -19.19 1.02 -9.82
C GLY A 88 -19.27 -0.08 -8.76
N ALA A 89 -18.62 -1.23 -8.96
CA ALA A 89 -18.74 -2.39 -8.07
C ALA A 89 -17.73 -2.39 -6.92
N GLN A 90 -16.51 -1.90 -7.15
CA GLN A 90 -15.45 -1.85 -6.14
C GLN A 90 -15.12 -0.42 -5.77
N ARG A 91 -14.61 -0.24 -4.55
CA ARG A 91 -14.09 1.04 -4.04
C ARG A 91 -12.69 0.84 -3.49
N SER A 92 -11.81 1.75 -3.83
CA SER A 92 -10.53 1.85 -3.13
C SER A 92 -10.76 2.52 -1.78
N ASP A 93 -10.74 1.74 -0.71
CA ASP A 93 -10.89 2.27 0.65
C ASP A 93 -9.56 2.70 1.24
N THR A 94 -8.47 2.32 0.59
CA THR A 94 -7.11 2.72 0.93
C THR A 94 -6.26 2.90 -0.29
N MET A 95 -5.51 3.96 -0.26
CA MET A 95 -4.50 4.27 -1.26
C MET A 95 -3.26 4.79 -0.53
N MET A 96 -2.11 4.23 -0.87
CA MET A 96 -0.83 4.63 -0.32
C MET A 96 0.21 4.69 -1.42
N LEU A 97 1.05 5.71 -1.39
CA LEU A 97 2.28 5.73 -2.15
C LEU A 97 3.39 5.16 -1.27
N VAL A 98 4.08 4.14 -1.76
CA VAL A 98 5.29 3.61 -1.13
C VAL A 98 6.46 4.01 -2.00
N HIS A 99 7.34 4.81 -1.44
CA HIS A 99 8.56 5.24 -2.10
C HIS A 99 9.75 4.49 -1.51
N LEU A 100 10.49 3.84 -2.38
CA LEU A 100 11.74 3.14 -2.09
C LEU A 100 12.88 3.99 -2.67
N PRO A 101 13.70 4.64 -1.82
CA PRO A 101 14.82 5.44 -2.27
C PRO A 101 15.89 4.63 -2.99
N ALA A 102 16.69 5.32 -3.80
CA ALA A 102 17.81 4.72 -4.53
C ALA A 102 18.90 4.13 -3.62
N ASP A 103 19.02 4.63 -2.39
CA ASP A 103 20.00 4.13 -1.42
C ASP A 103 19.54 2.88 -0.66
N HIS A 104 18.30 2.44 -0.88
CA HIS A 104 17.69 1.27 -0.24
C HIS A 104 17.79 1.24 1.30
N SER A 105 17.88 2.42 1.93
CA SER A 105 18.08 2.53 3.39
C SER A 105 16.76 2.51 4.17
N ASN A 106 15.69 3.03 3.55
CA ASN A 106 14.40 3.24 4.17
C ASN A 106 13.26 2.90 3.19
N ALA A 107 12.05 2.88 3.69
CA ALA A 107 10.84 2.94 2.87
C ALA A 107 9.87 3.98 3.42
N TYR A 108 9.31 4.81 2.56
CA TYR A 108 8.38 5.87 2.95
C TYR A 108 6.97 5.52 2.47
N VAL A 109 6.03 5.54 3.40
CA VAL A 109 4.64 5.17 3.14
C VAL A 109 3.76 6.38 3.38
N VAL A 110 3.20 6.93 2.30
CA VAL A 110 2.34 8.10 2.32
C VAL A 110 0.90 7.69 2.05
N SER A 111 0.04 7.78 3.05
CA SER A 111 -1.39 7.50 2.88
C SER A 111 -2.11 8.67 2.23
N LEU A 112 -2.86 8.38 1.17
CA LEU A 112 -3.77 9.32 0.51
C LEU A 112 -5.18 9.11 1.09
N PRO A 113 -5.79 10.13 1.73
CA PRO A 113 -7.17 9.99 2.21
C PRO A 113 -8.13 9.71 1.05
N ARG A 114 -8.92 8.65 1.16
CA ARG A 114 -9.84 8.22 0.08
C ARG A 114 -10.90 9.26 -0.26
N ASP A 115 -11.26 10.09 0.72
CA ASP A 115 -12.25 11.16 0.59
C ASP A 115 -11.61 12.49 0.17
N SER A 116 -10.32 12.51 -0.26
CA SER A 116 -9.66 13.68 -0.81
C SER A 116 -10.44 14.21 -2.00
N TRP A 117 -10.75 15.52 -1.99
CA TRP A 117 -11.50 16.19 -3.04
C TRP A 117 -10.53 16.64 -4.14
N VAL A 118 -10.53 15.92 -5.26
CA VAL A 118 -9.53 16.04 -6.32
C VAL A 118 -10.18 16.08 -7.70
N ASP A 119 -9.48 16.63 -8.68
CA ASP A 119 -9.90 16.54 -10.07
C ASP A 119 -9.62 15.13 -10.61
N ILE A 120 -10.64 14.49 -11.18
CA ILE A 120 -10.55 13.17 -11.81
C ILE A 120 -10.65 13.36 -13.32
N PRO A 121 -9.64 12.98 -14.10
CA PRO A 121 -9.61 13.17 -15.55
C PRO A 121 -10.88 12.67 -16.24
N GLY A 122 -11.51 13.55 -17.01
CA GLY A 122 -12.75 13.23 -17.73
C GLY A 122 -14.04 13.20 -16.88
N HIS A 123 -13.95 13.37 -15.56
CA HIS A 123 -15.09 13.25 -14.63
C HIS A 123 -15.28 14.49 -13.75
N GLY A 124 -14.34 15.46 -13.79
CA GLY A 124 -14.37 16.64 -12.91
C GLY A 124 -14.01 16.31 -11.46
N THR A 125 -14.31 17.22 -10.54
CA THR A 125 -13.89 17.12 -9.15
C THR A 125 -14.78 16.19 -8.33
N ALA A 126 -14.17 15.18 -7.69
CA ALA A 126 -14.84 14.20 -6.84
C ALA A 126 -13.88 13.66 -5.75
N LYS A 127 -14.36 12.72 -4.95
CA LYS A 127 -13.51 11.99 -3.99
C LYS A 127 -12.54 11.08 -4.72
N LEU A 128 -11.30 11.01 -4.25
CA LEU A 128 -10.24 10.22 -4.88
C LEU A 128 -10.62 8.74 -5.11
N ASN A 129 -11.36 8.14 -4.18
CA ASN A 129 -11.82 6.75 -4.31
C ASN A 129 -12.80 6.53 -5.47
N ALA A 130 -13.43 7.59 -5.98
CA ALA A 130 -14.31 7.50 -7.14
C ALA A 130 -13.53 7.20 -8.42
N ALA A 131 -12.26 7.64 -8.53
CA ALA A 131 -11.42 7.33 -9.67
C ALA A 131 -11.29 5.82 -9.90
N PHE A 132 -11.03 5.06 -8.82
CA PHE A 132 -11.00 3.59 -8.92
C PHE A 132 -12.36 2.99 -9.28
N SER A 133 -13.44 3.50 -8.70
CA SER A 133 -14.79 3.01 -8.97
C SER A 133 -15.24 3.24 -10.42
N TRP A 134 -14.83 4.37 -11.03
CA TRP A 134 -15.27 4.78 -12.37
C TRP A 134 -14.37 4.28 -13.50
N GLY A 135 -13.07 4.15 -13.28
CA GLY A 135 -12.13 3.78 -14.33
C GLY A 135 -11.03 2.81 -13.91
N GLY A 136 -11.18 2.20 -12.72
CA GLY A 136 -10.25 1.19 -12.24
C GLY A 136 -8.83 1.69 -11.99
N PRO A 137 -7.86 0.77 -12.06
CA PRO A 137 -6.46 1.11 -11.90
C PRO A 137 -5.96 2.23 -12.80
N PRO A 138 -6.25 2.25 -14.13
CA PRO A 138 -5.74 3.29 -15.01
C PRO A 138 -6.19 4.70 -14.63
N LEU A 139 -7.46 4.90 -14.32
CA LEU A 139 -7.98 6.21 -13.94
C LEU A 139 -7.47 6.64 -12.57
N LEU A 140 -7.32 5.71 -11.63
CA LEU A 140 -6.74 6.00 -10.32
C LEU A 140 -5.28 6.43 -10.44
N ILE A 141 -4.46 5.70 -11.21
CA ILE A 141 -3.06 6.05 -11.45
C ILE A 141 -2.94 7.44 -12.10
N ASP A 142 -3.71 7.71 -13.17
CA ASP A 142 -3.70 9.03 -13.82
C ASP A 142 -4.09 10.14 -12.84
N THR A 143 -5.15 9.92 -12.04
CA THR A 143 -5.59 10.87 -11.02
C THR A 143 -4.52 11.13 -9.96
N VAL A 144 -3.87 10.08 -9.44
CA VAL A 144 -2.82 10.20 -8.44
C VAL A 144 -1.59 10.90 -9.01
N GLN A 145 -1.16 10.54 -10.21
CA GLN A 145 -0.04 11.18 -10.88
C GLN A 145 -0.30 12.69 -11.14
N ARG A 146 -1.49 13.07 -11.57
CA ARG A 146 -1.86 14.49 -11.75
C ARG A 146 -1.96 15.24 -10.41
N LEU A 147 -2.43 14.59 -9.36
CA LEU A 147 -2.52 15.19 -8.03
C LEU A 147 -1.15 15.47 -7.41
N THR A 148 -0.18 14.59 -7.66
CA THR A 148 1.10 14.59 -6.94
C THR A 148 2.29 14.99 -7.80
N ASP A 149 2.14 14.93 -9.10
CA ASP A 149 3.24 14.98 -10.08
C ASP A 149 4.35 13.95 -9.78
N VAL A 150 4.02 12.90 -9.01
CA VAL A 150 4.91 11.78 -8.72
C VAL A 150 4.56 10.65 -9.68
N ARG A 151 5.56 10.11 -10.37
CA ARG A 151 5.39 8.93 -11.20
C ARG A 151 5.04 7.72 -10.32
N VAL A 152 4.01 7.01 -10.71
CA VAL A 152 3.70 5.67 -10.20
C VAL A 152 4.41 4.66 -11.10
N ASP A 153 5.41 3.96 -10.59
CA ASP A 153 6.17 2.98 -11.35
C ASP A 153 5.45 1.64 -11.36
N HIS A 154 4.87 1.26 -10.24
CA HIS A 154 4.16 -0.01 -10.06
C HIS A 154 2.87 0.13 -9.27
N LEU A 155 1.96 -0.83 -9.47
CA LEU A 155 0.69 -0.94 -8.76
C LEU A 155 0.60 -2.29 -8.06
N ALA A 156 0.09 -2.30 -6.84
CA ALA A 156 -0.34 -3.52 -6.19
C ALA A 156 -1.75 -3.37 -5.60
N ILE A 157 -2.58 -4.38 -5.78
CA ILE A 157 -3.97 -4.42 -5.30
C ILE A 157 -4.19 -5.65 -4.45
N ILE A 158 -4.99 -5.47 -3.41
CA ILE A 158 -5.42 -6.58 -2.56
C ILE A 158 -6.85 -6.35 -2.06
N ASP A 159 -7.62 -7.45 -1.92
CA ASP A 159 -9.00 -7.42 -1.41
C ASP A 159 -9.13 -7.85 0.06
N TRP A 160 -10.35 -7.90 0.64
CA TRP A 160 -10.58 -8.20 2.08
C TRP A 160 -10.23 -9.64 2.46
N GLU A 161 -10.48 -10.58 1.58
CA GLU A 161 -10.23 -11.98 1.86
C GLU A 161 -8.74 -12.25 1.99
N GLY A 162 -7.93 -11.96 0.92
CA GLY A 162 -6.47 -12.06 0.98
C GLY A 162 -5.88 -11.29 2.20
N PHE A 163 -6.52 -10.16 2.74
CA PHE A 163 -6.11 -9.50 4.01
C PHE A 163 -6.22 -10.41 5.22
N LYS A 164 -7.35 -11.09 5.39
CA LYS A 164 -7.56 -12.00 6.53
C LYS A 164 -6.56 -13.14 6.45
N GLU A 165 -6.50 -13.78 5.28
CA GLU A 165 -5.62 -14.91 5.03
C GLU A 165 -4.15 -14.59 5.35
N LEU A 166 -3.67 -13.45 4.88
CA LEU A 166 -2.30 -13.04 5.12
C LEU A 166 -2.02 -12.66 6.58
N THR A 167 -3.01 -12.04 7.26
CA THR A 167 -2.90 -11.78 8.69
C THR A 167 -2.81 -13.07 9.48
N ASP A 168 -3.60 -14.07 9.10
CA ASP A 168 -3.60 -15.38 9.74
C ASP A 168 -2.31 -16.16 9.44
N ALA A 169 -1.81 -16.08 8.20
CA ALA A 169 -0.55 -16.72 7.79
C ALA A 169 0.67 -16.22 8.57
N VAL A 170 0.73 -14.92 8.93
CA VAL A 170 1.80 -14.41 9.83
C VAL A 170 1.59 -14.81 11.30
N GLY A 171 0.51 -15.52 11.62
CA GLY A 171 0.15 -15.94 12.98
C GLY A 171 -0.52 -14.83 13.78
N GLY A 172 -1.31 -13.98 13.15
CA GLY A 172 -1.98 -12.83 13.76
C GLY A 172 -1.05 -11.62 13.98
N VAL A 173 -1.61 -10.56 14.51
CA VAL A 173 -0.89 -9.29 14.76
C VAL A 173 -1.19 -8.75 16.16
N ASP A 174 -0.18 -8.16 16.78
CA ASP A 174 -0.31 -7.48 18.07
C ASP A 174 -0.55 -5.99 17.84
N LEU A 175 -1.71 -5.49 18.25
CA LEU A 175 -2.13 -4.11 18.06
C LEU A 175 -2.51 -3.47 19.39
N ARG A 176 -2.10 -2.23 19.60
CA ARG A 176 -2.52 -1.47 20.77
C ARG A 176 -3.88 -0.82 20.51
N VAL A 177 -4.84 -1.14 21.38
CA VAL A 177 -6.19 -0.58 21.39
C VAL A 177 -6.46 -0.04 22.78
N ASP A 178 -6.76 1.26 22.89
CA ASP A 178 -7.03 1.93 24.16
C ASP A 178 -5.96 1.66 25.23
N GLY A 179 -4.69 1.75 24.83
CA GLY A 179 -3.54 1.53 25.72
C GLY A 179 -3.15 0.07 25.96
N THR A 180 -4.00 -0.90 25.57
CA THR A 180 -3.77 -2.33 25.76
C THR A 180 -3.33 -3.00 24.47
N VAL A 181 -2.32 -3.88 24.54
CA VAL A 181 -1.93 -4.71 23.40
C VAL A 181 -2.89 -5.88 23.29
N ARG A 182 -3.48 -6.06 22.12
CA ARG A 182 -4.36 -7.18 21.79
C ARG A 182 -3.79 -7.94 20.60
N HIS A 183 -3.72 -9.26 20.75
CA HIS A 183 -3.46 -10.15 19.63
C HIS A 183 -4.73 -10.31 18.81
N MET A 184 -4.63 -10.13 17.49
CA MET A 184 -5.78 -10.15 16.56
C MET A 184 -5.50 -11.09 15.40
N ASN A 185 -6.42 -11.98 15.12
CA ASN A 185 -6.48 -12.73 13.87
C ASN A 185 -6.94 -11.84 12.70
N GLY A 186 -7.01 -12.40 11.48
CA GLY A 186 -7.38 -11.65 10.29
C GLY A 186 -8.77 -11.01 10.35
N THR A 187 -9.74 -11.71 10.94
CA THR A 187 -11.11 -11.18 11.07
C THR A 187 -11.18 -10.04 12.09
N GLU A 188 -10.56 -10.19 13.25
CA GLU A 188 -10.52 -9.17 14.30
C GLU A 188 -9.74 -7.93 13.85
N ALA A 189 -8.60 -8.15 13.20
CA ALA A 189 -7.81 -7.08 12.61
C ALA A 189 -8.59 -6.33 11.52
N LEU A 190 -9.43 -7.02 10.76
CA LEU A 190 -10.30 -6.42 9.76
C LEU A 190 -11.32 -5.48 10.42
N VAL A 191 -11.97 -5.91 11.50
CA VAL A 191 -12.91 -5.09 12.27
C VAL A 191 -12.20 -3.83 12.81
N TYR A 192 -11.05 -4.03 13.46
CA TYR A 192 -10.25 -2.92 14.03
C TYR A 192 -9.93 -1.83 13.01
N VAL A 193 -9.61 -2.17 11.76
CA VAL A 193 -9.21 -1.17 10.76
C VAL A 193 -10.37 -0.56 10.01
N ARG A 194 -11.53 -1.19 10.09
CA ARG A 194 -12.79 -0.65 9.52
C ARG A 194 -13.53 0.27 10.48
N GLU A 195 -13.22 0.21 11.77
CA GLU A 195 -13.88 1.03 12.80
C GLU A 195 -13.78 2.52 12.46
N ARG A 196 -14.91 3.23 12.53
CA ARG A 196 -15.05 4.66 12.22
C ARG A 196 -15.71 5.46 13.33
N LYS A 197 -16.59 4.83 14.11
CA LYS A 197 -17.55 5.55 14.94
C LYS A 197 -16.95 6.13 16.22
N ASN A 198 -15.88 5.56 16.74
CA ASN A 198 -15.29 5.92 18.03
C ASN A 198 -13.90 6.52 17.89
N LEU A 199 -13.60 7.18 16.75
CA LEU A 199 -12.30 7.76 16.48
C LEU A 199 -12.36 9.29 16.64
N PRO A 200 -11.59 9.89 17.57
CA PRO A 200 -11.64 11.33 17.85
C PRO A 200 -11.38 12.21 16.62
N ARG A 201 -10.48 11.79 15.72
CA ARG A 201 -10.15 12.48 14.46
C ARG A 201 -10.75 11.80 13.23
N GLY A 202 -11.72 10.88 13.41
CA GLY A 202 -12.45 10.21 12.33
C GLY A 202 -11.54 9.47 11.36
N ASP A 203 -11.57 9.87 10.08
CA ASP A 203 -10.83 9.19 9.00
C ASP A 203 -9.31 9.23 9.16
N PHE A 204 -8.76 10.24 9.84
CA PHE A 204 -7.32 10.34 10.14
C PHE A 204 -6.86 9.26 11.12
N ASP A 205 -7.62 9.03 12.18
CA ASP A 205 -7.29 7.97 13.12
C ASP A 205 -7.44 6.59 12.47
N ARG A 206 -8.38 6.46 11.55
CA ARG A 206 -8.50 5.25 10.73
C ARG A 206 -7.24 5.02 9.90
N THR A 207 -6.69 6.03 9.24
CA THR A 207 -5.45 5.92 8.48
C THR A 207 -4.29 5.51 9.37
N HIS A 208 -4.16 6.11 10.56
CA HIS A 208 -3.14 5.69 11.55
C HIS A 208 -3.34 4.25 12.02
N ARG A 209 -4.58 3.79 12.26
CA ARG A 209 -4.85 2.39 12.57
C ARG A 209 -4.41 1.48 11.43
N GLN A 210 -4.63 1.89 10.20
CA GLN A 210 -4.20 1.18 9.01
C GLN A 210 -2.67 1.10 8.91
N GLN A 211 -1.96 2.20 9.13
CA GLN A 211 -0.51 2.25 9.16
C GLN A 211 0.07 1.40 10.32
N ASN A 212 -0.52 1.50 11.51
CA ASN A 212 -0.07 0.74 12.68
C ASN A 212 -0.20 -0.77 12.49
N PHE A 213 -1.33 -1.21 11.95
CA PHE A 213 -1.48 -2.63 11.63
C PHE A 213 -0.47 -3.10 10.60
N LEU A 214 -0.26 -2.34 9.56
CA LEU A 214 0.69 -2.64 8.52
C LEU A 214 2.09 -2.86 9.10
N ARG A 215 2.54 -1.92 9.95
CA ARG A 215 3.79 -2.07 10.68
C ARG A 215 3.79 -3.35 11.54
N ALA A 216 2.67 -3.68 12.18
CA ALA A 216 2.54 -4.89 13.00
C ALA A 216 2.67 -6.17 12.17
N VAL A 217 2.02 -6.23 11.01
CA VAL A 217 2.17 -7.38 10.10
C VAL A 217 3.61 -7.53 9.61
N LEU A 218 4.25 -6.42 9.21
CA LEU A 218 5.66 -6.45 8.79
C LEU A 218 6.57 -6.95 9.89
N THR A 219 6.40 -6.41 11.08
CA THR A 219 7.15 -6.84 12.25
C THR A 219 6.95 -8.35 12.47
N ARG A 220 5.71 -8.82 12.31
CA ARG A 220 5.40 -10.24 12.51
C ARG A 220 5.96 -11.13 11.40
N THR A 221 5.89 -10.67 10.14
CA THR A 221 6.50 -11.36 8.99
C THR A 221 8.01 -11.54 9.20
N MET A 222 8.68 -10.50 9.68
CA MET A 222 10.13 -10.49 9.90
C MET A 222 10.57 -11.12 11.24
N THR A 223 9.68 -11.80 11.96
CA THR A 223 10.10 -12.52 13.19
C THR A 223 10.99 -13.71 12.83
N THR A 224 12.01 -13.98 13.67
CA THR A 224 12.90 -15.12 13.53
C THR A 224 12.13 -16.43 13.31
N ARG A 225 10.99 -16.61 14.01
CA ARG A 225 10.15 -17.81 13.89
C ARG A 225 9.60 -18.01 12.46
N ASN A 226 9.22 -16.94 11.77
CA ASN A 226 8.69 -17.02 10.41
C ASN A 226 9.81 -17.15 9.38
N LEU A 227 10.94 -16.48 9.60
CA LEU A 227 12.07 -16.46 8.66
C LEU A 227 12.96 -17.71 8.73
N THR A 228 13.14 -18.31 9.90
CA THR A 228 14.04 -19.48 10.09
C THR A 228 13.36 -20.81 9.87
N ASN A 229 12.03 -20.87 9.85
CA ASN A 229 11.29 -22.09 9.53
C ASN A 229 10.91 -22.10 8.04
N PRO A 230 11.53 -22.96 7.20
CA PRO A 230 11.30 -22.98 5.76
C PRO A 230 9.85 -23.32 5.38
N VAL A 231 9.14 -24.12 6.20
CA VAL A 231 7.75 -24.47 5.94
C VAL A 231 6.86 -23.24 6.13
N ARG A 232 7.03 -22.48 7.23
CA ARG A 232 6.29 -21.25 7.48
C ARG A 232 6.59 -20.16 6.47
N ALA A 233 7.85 -20.05 6.09
CA ALA A 233 8.27 -19.10 5.05
C ALA A 233 7.57 -19.43 3.71
N ALA A 234 7.53 -20.70 3.34
CA ALA A 234 6.84 -21.16 2.12
C ALA A 234 5.32 -20.91 2.19
N GLU A 235 4.68 -21.24 3.32
CA GLU A 235 3.25 -20.97 3.55
C GLU A 235 2.93 -19.47 3.45
N LEU A 236 3.77 -18.61 4.03
CA LEU A 236 3.61 -17.17 3.97
C LEU A 236 3.74 -16.63 2.55
N LEU A 237 4.74 -17.11 1.80
CA LEU A 237 4.94 -16.74 0.39
C LEU A 237 3.79 -17.22 -0.49
N ASP A 238 3.29 -18.42 -0.26
CA ASP A 238 2.16 -18.98 -0.99
C ASP A 238 0.88 -18.17 -0.74
N THR A 239 0.58 -17.88 0.53
CA THR A 239 -0.56 -17.02 0.92
C THR A 239 -0.43 -15.63 0.30
N LEU A 240 0.78 -15.05 0.28
CA LEU A 240 1.02 -13.75 -0.30
C LEU A 240 0.70 -13.71 -1.79
N THR A 241 1.27 -14.65 -2.55
CA THR A 241 1.03 -14.74 -4.00
C THR A 241 -0.42 -15.11 -4.32
N ALA A 242 -1.11 -15.80 -3.41
CA ALA A 242 -2.52 -16.10 -3.52
C ALA A 242 -3.45 -14.91 -3.26
N SER A 243 -2.96 -13.88 -2.56
CA SER A 243 -3.80 -12.79 -2.07
C SER A 243 -3.60 -11.45 -2.79
N VAL A 244 -2.51 -11.28 -3.55
CA VAL A 244 -2.09 -9.99 -4.12
C VAL A 244 -1.97 -10.05 -5.63
N SER A 245 -2.48 -9.01 -6.30
CA SER A 245 -2.26 -8.77 -7.72
C SER A 245 -1.37 -7.54 -7.91
N VAL A 246 -0.40 -7.62 -8.82
CA VAL A 246 0.46 -6.50 -9.22
C VAL A 246 0.22 -6.11 -10.68
N ASP A 247 0.76 -4.99 -11.12
CA ASP A 247 0.70 -4.60 -12.52
C ASP A 247 1.52 -5.55 -13.42
N ASP A 248 1.18 -5.57 -14.70
CA ASP A 248 1.81 -6.41 -15.72
C ASP A 248 3.20 -5.90 -16.18
N ARG A 249 3.62 -4.70 -15.78
CA ARG A 249 4.96 -4.17 -16.05
C ARG A 249 6.01 -4.65 -15.05
N LEU A 250 5.59 -5.06 -13.85
CA LEU A 250 6.46 -5.60 -12.82
C LEU A 250 6.81 -7.06 -13.14
N SER A 251 7.87 -7.29 -13.90
CA SER A 251 8.29 -8.63 -14.27
C SER A 251 8.82 -9.45 -13.08
N ASP A 252 8.96 -10.76 -13.24
CA ASP A 252 9.57 -11.63 -12.22
C ASP A 252 11.03 -11.24 -11.95
N ALA A 253 11.73 -10.71 -12.96
CA ALA A 253 13.10 -10.22 -12.81
C ALA A 253 13.13 -8.95 -11.95
N ASP A 254 12.24 -7.99 -12.25
CA ASP A 254 12.13 -6.74 -11.47
C ASP A 254 11.71 -7.03 -10.03
N LEU A 255 10.81 -7.97 -9.81
CA LEU A 255 10.44 -8.43 -8.47
C LEU A 255 11.65 -9.00 -7.71
N ARG A 256 12.47 -9.83 -8.35
CA ARG A 256 13.67 -10.38 -7.72
C ARG A 256 14.70 -9.29 -7.40
N GLU A 257 14.93 -8.36 -8.32
CA GLU A 257 15.82 -7.22 -8.11
C GLU A 257 15.33 -6.34 -6.95
N LEU A 258 14.06 -5.97 -6.96
CA LEU A 258 13.41 -5.19 -5.89
C LEU A 258 13.61 -5.84 -4.51
N LEU A 259 13.42 -7.15 -4.43
CA LEU A 259 13.61 -7.91 -3.19
C LEU A 259 15.06 -7.94 -2.74
N TRP A 260 15.97 -8.11 -3.67
CA TRP A 260 17.39 -8.16 -3.39
C TRP A 260 17.91 -6.81 -2.90
N ASP A 261 17.53 -5.74 -3.58
CA ASP A 261 18.02 -4.40 -3.28
C ASP A 261 17.51 -3.90 -1.92
N ASN A 262 16.26 -4.22 -1.60
CA ASN A 262 15.64 -3.80 -0.35
C ASN A 262 15.75 -4.84 0.79
N ARG A 263 16.59 -5.88 0.67
CA ARG A 263 16.75 -6.95 1.67
C ARG A 263 17.23 -6.48 3.06
N SER A 264 17.84 -5.30 3.14
CA SER A 264 18.31 -4.70 4.39
C SER A 264 17.24 -3.89 5.14
N VAL A 265 16.20 -3.44 4.45
CA VAL A 265 15.13 -2.63 5.04
C VAL A 265 14.35 -3.42 6.08
N ARG A 266 14.21 -2.88 7.26
CA ARG A 266 13.49 -3.46 8.40
C ARG A 266 12.22 -2.67 8.70
N PRO A 267 11.26 -3.22 9.45
CA PRO A 267 10.05 -2.48 9.86
C PRO A 267 10.35 -1.17 10.61
N GLY A 268 11.49 -1.09 11.29
CA GLY A 268 11.97 0.13 11.97
C GLY A 268 12.44 1.23 11.01
N ASP A 269 12.87 0.86 9.80
CA ASP A 269 13.37 1.78 8.78
C ASP A 269 12.23 2.33 7.91
N MET A 270 10.99 1.97 8.24
CA MET A 270 9.82 2.41 7.49
C MET A 270 9.17 3.63 8.14
N VAL A 271 9.02 4.68 7.36
CA VAL A 271 8.40 5.93 7.79
C VAL A 271 6.96 6.01 7.24
N PHE A 272 6.00 5.94 8.15
CA PHE A 272 4.58 6.04 7.82
C PHE A 272 4.07 7.45 8.08
N MET A 273 3.43 8.06 7.11
CA MET A 273 2.85 9.40 7.23
C MET A 273 1.56 9.54 6.41
N ASN A 274 0.78 10.55 6.73
CA ASN A 274 -0.36 10.96 5.92
C ASN A 274 0.04 12.08 4.96
N ALA A 275 -0.60 12.13 3.79
CA ALA A 275 -0.57 13.33 2.95
C ALA A 275 -1.09 14.52 3.76
N PRO A 276 -0.45 15.68 3.68
CA PRO A 276 -0.85 16.85 4.45
C PRO A 276 -2.27 17.30 4.15
N VAL A 277 -3.08 17.45 5.18
CA VAL A 277 -4.48 17.86 5.08
C VAL A 277 -4.64 19.26 5.66
N ALA A 278 -5.38 20.11 4.94
CA ALA A 278 -5.74 21.44 5.41
C ALA A 278 -6.95 21.38 6.35
N ARG A 279 -8.03 20.72 5.93
CA ARG A 279 -9.26 20.55 6.69
C ARG A 279 -10.19 19.51 6.09
N THR A 280 -11.19 19.13 6.83
CA THR A 280 -12.40 18.46 6.29
C THR A 280 -13.44 19.51 5.95
N ASP A 281 -14.30 19.21 4.97
CA ASP A 281 -15.35 20.11 4.51
C ASP A 281 -16.57 19.33 4.04
N THR A 282 -17.66 20.02 3.73
CA THR A 282 -18.85 19.45 3.10
C THR A 282 -19.07 20.10 1.74
N VAL A 283 -18.87 19.34 0.67
CA VAL A 283 -19.05 19.80 -0.70
C VAL A 283 -20.16 19.01 -1.38
N LYS A 284 -21.17 19.70 -1.91
CA LYS A 284 -22.34 19.07 -2.55
C LYS A 284 -23.00 17.99 -1.64
N GLY A 285 -23.08 18.27 -0.33
CA GLY A 285 -23.67 17.35 0.66
C GLY A 285 -22.79 16.13 1.02
N GLN A 286 -21.56 16.08 0.55
CA GLN A 286 -20.61 15.01 0.84
C GLN A 286 -19.49 15.50 1.78
N SER A 287 -19.19 14.76 2.83
CA SER A 287 -18.01 15.00 3.65
C SER A 287 -16.76 14.69 2.84
N VAL A 288 -15.85 15.65 2.74
CA VAL A 288 -14.62 15.57 1.92
C VAL A 288 -13.38 15.97 2.72
N VAL A 289 -12.22 15.60 2.23
CA VAL A 289 -10.91 15.99 2.76
C VAL A 289 -10.26 16.94 1.77
N LEU A 290 -9.83 18.11 2.24
CA LEU A 290 -9.07 19.07 1.44
C LEU A 290 -7.61 18.96 1.82
N LEU A 291 -6.75 18.61 0.87
CA LEU A 291 -5.30 18.54 1.07
C LEU A 291 -4.71 19.95 1.23
N ASP A 292 -3.70 20.08 2.07
CA ASP A 292 -2.89 21.29 2.19
C ASP A 292 -1.96 21.38 0.97
N ARG A 293 -2.30 22.22 0.03
CA ARG A 293 -1.61 22.30 -1.27
C ARG A 293 -0.12 22.58 -1.12
N ALA A 294 0.26 23.54 -0.26
CA ALA A 294 1.65 23.95 -0.13
C ALA A 294 2.50 22.86 0.55
N LYS A 295 1.98 22.27 1.64
CA LYS A 295 2.70 21.18 2.34
C LYS A 295 2.72 19.90 1.53
N SER A 296 1.64 19.61 0.78
CA SER A 296 1.59 18.45 -0.11
C SER A 296 2.61 18.59 -1.23
N GLU A 297 2.73 19.78 -1.86
CA GLU A 297 3.72 20.00 -2.91
C GLU A 297 5.16 19.80 -2.40
N ALA A 298 5.48 20.26 -1.19
CA ALA A 298 6.79 20.01 -0.59
C ALA A 298 7.05 18.50 -0.39
N LEU A 299 6.04 17.73 0.01
CA LEU A 299 6.13 16.28 0.14
C LEU A 299 6.34 15.60 -1.23
N TRP A 300 5.53 15.99 -2.23
CA TRP A 300 5.63 15.41 -3.57
C TRP A 300 6.96 15.75 -4.24
N ALA A 301 7.44 16.98 -4.07
CA ALA A 301 8.77 17.38 -4.54
C ALA A 301 9.88 16.54 -3.89
N ALA A 302 9.77 16.22 -2.59
CA ALA A 302 10.72 15.35 -1.92
C ALA A 302 10.69 13.92 -2.47
N MET A 303 9.50 13.40 -2.82
CA MET A 303 9.39 12.09 -3.49
C MET A 303 10.03 12.09 -4.88
N ARG A 304 9.73 13.09 -5.70
CA ARG A 304 10.32 13.23 -7.06
C ARG A 304 11.84 13.35 -7.04
N ASN A 305 12.37 14.02 -6.03
CA ASN A 305 13.81 14.28 -5.90
C ASN A 305 14.57 13.24 -5.09
N ASP A 306 13.88 12.23 -4.57
CA ASP A 306 14.45 11.19 -3.68
C ASP A 306 15.09 11.78 -2.41
N THR A 307 14.44 12.80 -1.82
CA THR A 307 14.92 13.56 -0.63
C THR A 307 13.94 13.47 0.55
N LEU A 308 13.18 12.38 0.64
CA LEU A 308 12.20 12.20 1.72
C LEU A 308 12.84 12.14 3.12
N ALA A 309 14.08 11.68 3.24
CA ALA A 309 14.82 11.71 4.50
C ALA A 309 14.96 13.15 5.04
N ASP A 310 15.38 14.08 4.19
CA ASP A 310 15.55 15.50 4.53
C ASP A 310 14.19 16.16 4.81
N TYR A 311 13.18 15.83 4.00
CA TYR A 311 11.82 16.30 4.22
C TYR A 311 11.29 15.89 5.59
N VAL A 312 11.45 14.63 5.97
CA VAL A 312 11.00 14.10 7.27
C VAL A 312 11.78 14.69 8.43
N ALA A 313 13.06 14.99 8.24
CA ALA A 313 13.90 15.64 9.27
C ALA A 313 13.53 17.12 9.49
N SER A 314 13.15 17.83 8.42
CA SER A 314 12.91 19.29 8.45
C SER A 314 11.46 19.72 8.63
N HIS A 315 10.50 18.81 8.37
CA HIS A 315 9.06 19.12 8.41
C HIS A 315 8.34 18.38 9.52
N ARG A 316 7.41 19.09 10.16
CA ARG A 316 6.47 18.46 11.10
C ARG A 316 5.39 17.71 10.33
N THR A 317 5.56 16.39 10.19
CA THR A 317 4.64 15.52 9.45
C THR A 317 3.68 14.80 10.41
N ASP A 318 2.47 14.45 9.94
CA ASP A 318 1.56 13.55 10.66
C ASP A 318 2.05 12.12 10.52
N ARG A 319 3.08 11.78 11.31
CA ARG A 319 3.73 10.47 11.29
C ARG A 319 3.12 9.53 12.31
N LEU A 320 3.08 8.25 11.96
CA LEU A 320 2.86 7.21 12.94
C LEU A 320 4.06 7.17 13.90
N GLY A 321 3.82 7.37 15.19
CA GLY A 321 4.87 7.35 16.20
C GLY A 321 5.68 6.05 16.19
N SER A 322 6.96 6.12 16.54
CA SER A 322 7.89 4.98 16.63
C SER A 322 7.56 3.99 17.75
N GLY A 323 6.73 4.40 18.70
CA GLY A 323 6.23 3.54 19.77
C GLY A 323 4.80 3.11 19.50
N THR A 324 4.49 1.86 19.76
CA THR A 324 3.13 1.37 19.95
C THR A 324 2.51 2.13 21.14
N ARG A 325 2.03 3.35 20.90
CA ARG A 325 1.19 4.06 21.85
C ARG A 325 -0.26 3.87 21.52
#